data_c71bbe8948f76f8f7f84601a10f616ca
#
_entry.id   c71bbe8948f76f8f7f84601a10f616ca
#
_cell.length_a   1.000
_cell.length_b   1.000
_cell.length_c   1.000
_cell.angle_alpha   90.00
_cell.angle_beta   90.00
_cell.angle_gamma   90.00
#
_symmetry.space_group_name_H-M   'P 1'
#
loop_
_entity.id
_entity.type
_entity.pdbx_description
1 polymer ?
#
loop_
_entity_poly.entity_id
_entity_poly.type
_entity_poly.pdbx_seq_one_letter_code
_entity_poly.pdbx_strand_id
1 'polypeptide(L)'
;ITFFSMVPMRSLPFKVICLLGLNDGDFPRNTKAAAFDLIARHPQKGDRARRDDDRYLFLEAIISAREVLYLSYLGRNISNDEPLAPSALLSELIDTLAAMNGQRSSEWAAKHVLQHPLQAFSPRYFSADALSDGLISSRSDYAAALNQPQAQTAAFFSAPLNEAATDAVIEQENFLRFWRNPVRHWLQHTLSWHAPYADEAWDAAEPFDPPHSSRITEAYTQARRAHQDFGQTASRL
;
A
#
# COMPACT_ATOMS: atom_id res chain seq x y z
N ILE A 1 -18.55 -0.99 -19.20
CA ILE A 1 -18.22 -0.54 -17.82
C ILE A 1 -17.70 0.88 -17.92
N THR A 2 -18.23 1.78 -17.09
CA THR A 2 -17.84 3.19 -17.05
C THR A 2 -17.32 3.50 -15.66
N PHE A 3 -16.14 4.14 -15.56
CA PHE A 3 -15.55 4.60 -14.31
C PHE A 3 -15.68 6.11 -14.23
N PHE A 4 -16.13 6.63 -13.09
CA PHE A 4 -16.27 8.07 -12.88
C PHE A 4 -16.24 8.41 -11.37
N SER A 5 -16.04 9.68 -11.07
CA SER A 5 -16.25 10.17 -9.71
C SER A 5 -17.73 10.48 -9.47
N MET A 6 -18.20 10.40 -8.23
CA MET A 6 -19.62 10.57 -7.91
C MET A 6 -20.21 11.93 -8.36
N VAL A 7 -19.42 12.99 -8.39
CA VAL A 7 -19.90 14.35 -8.64
C VAL A 7 -20.45 14.56 -10.05
N PRO A 8 -19.76 14.20 -11.17
CA PRO A 8 -20.25 14.51 -12.52
C PRO A 8 -21.43 13.66 -12.97
N MET A 9 -21.70 12.52 -12.35
CA MET A 9 -22.72 11.55 -12.77
C MET A 9 -23.87 11.43 -11.74
N ARG A 10 -24.18 12.54 -11.08
CA ARG A 10 -25.27 12.59 -10.08
C ARG A 10 -26.61 12.18 -10.67
N SER A 11 -27.37 11.43 -9.89
CA SER A 11 -28.77 11.08 -10.16
C SER A 11 -29.03 10.35 -11.48
N LEU A 12 -28.00 9.80 -12.13
CA LEU A 12 -28.19 8.98 -13.32
C LEU A 12 -28.50 7.54 -12.93
N PRO A 13 -29.62 6.96 -13.41
CA PRO A 13 -29.94 5.59 -13.08
C PRO A 13 -29.09 4.59 -13.86
N PHE A 14 -28.49 3.66 -13.13
CA PHE A 14 -27.75 2.53 -13.70
C PHE A 14 -28.33 1.21 -13.16
N LYS A 15 -28.24 0.15 -13.93
CA LYS A 15 -28.61 -1.19 -13.47
C LYS A 15 -27.75 -1.64 -12.30
N VAL A 16 -26.46 -1.45 -12.41
CA VAL A 16 -25.47 -1.82 -11.40
C VAL A 16 -24.62 -0.61 -11.06
N ILE A 17 -24.52 -0.29 -9.79
CA ILE A 17 -23.60 0.73 -9.27
C ILE A 17 -22.65 0.09 -8.29
N CYS A 18 -21.34 0.29 -8.52
CA CYS A 18 -20.27 -0.15 -7.63
C CYS A 18 -19.59 1.07 -7.00
N LEU A 19 -19.71 1.24 -5.69
CA LEU A 19 -18.98 2.26 -4.94
C LEU A 19 -17.78 1.61 -4.27
N LEU A 20 -16.59 2.07 -4.62
CA LEU A 20 -15.33 1.53 -4.15
C LEU A 20 -14.66 2.52 -3.18
N GLY A 21 -13.96 1.99 -2.17
CA GLY A 21 -13.16 2.83 -1.27
C GLY A 21 -13.97 3.57 -0.21
N LEU A 22 -15.04 2.97 0.30
CA LEU A 22 -15.83 3.51 1.41
C LEU A 22 -15.11 3.28 2.75
N ASN A 23 -13.87 3.80 2.85
CA ASN A 23 -13.01 3.64 4.02
C ASN A 23 -13.27 4.73 5.06
N ASP A 24 -12.99 4.42 6.32
CA ASP A 24 -12.97 5.46 7.36
C ASP A 24 -11.88 6.50 7.06
N GLY A 25 -12.21 7.77 7.21
CA GLY A 25 -11.33 8.90 6.89
C GLY A 25 -11.29 9.31 5.41
N ASP A 26 -11.60 8.43 4.46
CA ASP A 26 -11.62 8.76 3.02
C ASP A 26 -12.98 9.25 2.56
N PHE A 27 -14.04 8.66 3.10
CA PHE A 27 -15.41 9.02 2.78
C PHE A 27 -16.34 8.93 4.01
N PRO A 28 -17.16 9.97 4.33
CA PRO A 28 -17.19 11.27 3.68
C PRO A 28 -15.87 12.03 3.85
N ARG A 29 -15.53 12.84 2.83
CA ARG A 29 -14.25 13.57 2.80
C ARG A 29 -14.17 14.57 3.96
N ASN A 30 -13.11 14.48 4.73
CA ASN A 30 -12.83 15.41 5.80
C ASN A 30 -11.78 16.44 5.33
N THR A 31 -12.24 17.63 4.98
CA THR A 31 -11.34 18.71 4.58
C THR A 31 -11.01 19.54 5.82
N LYS A 32 -9.75 19.57 6.23
CA LYS A 32 -9.30 20.52 7.25
C LYS A 32 -9.56 21.93 6.72
N ALA A 33 -10.35 22.69 7.46
CA ALA A 33 -10.59 24.09 7.14
C ALA A 33 -9.28 24.88 7.20
N ALA A 34 -9.08 25.80 6.26
CA ALA A 34 -7.96 26.72 6.33
C ALA A 34 -8.05 27.60 7.58
N ALA A 35 -6.91 28.01 8.12
CA ALA A 35 -6.88 28.81 9.36
C ALA A 35 -7.65 30.15 9.23
N PHE A 36 -7.82 30.65 8.02
CA PHE A 36 -8.56 31.88 7.70
C PHE A 36 -10.02 31.64 7.26
N ASP A 37 -10.50 30.39 7.27
CA ASP A 37 -11.88 30.06 6.90
C ASP A 37 -12.85 30.50 7.99
N LEU A 38 -13.54 31.60 7.76
CA LEU A 38 -14.51 32.17 8.69
C LEU A 38 -15.80 31.36 8.73
N ILE A 39 -16.18 30.68 7.63
CA ILE A 39 -17.37 29.82 7.58
C ILE A 39 -17.16 28.63 8.51
N ALA A 40 -15.99 28.00 8.48
CA ALA A 40 -15.67 26.89 9.38
C ALA A 40 -15.63 27.29 10.85
N ARG A 41 -15.27 28.57 11.17
CA ARG A 41 -15.24 29.08 12.54
C ARG A 41 -16.64 29.49 13.07
N HIS A 42 -17.48 29.99 12.20
CA HIS A 42 -18.81 30.51 12.55
C HIS A 42 -19.87 29.98 11.57
N PRO A 43 -20.11 28.63 11.59
CA PRO A 43 -21.03 28.02 10.64
C PRO A 43 -22.45 28.55 10.84
N GLN A 44 -23.11 28.91 9.73
CA GLN A 44 -24.48 29.36 9.72
C GLN A 44 -25.36 28.39 8.94
N LYS A 45 -26.67 28.43 9.22
CA LYS A 45 -27.63 27.61 8.50
C LYS A 45 -27.66 28.00 7.00
N GLY A 46 -27.33 27.04 6.14
CA GLY A 46 -27.23 27.26 4.69
C GLY A 46 -25.79 27.30 4.16
N ASP A 47 -24.80 27.35 5.05
CA ASP A 47 -23.42 27.21 4.64
C ASP A 47 -23.14 25.82 4.07
N ARG A 48 -22.29 25.78 3.06
CA ARG A 48 -21.94 24.53 2.40
C ARG A 48 -20.97 23.72 3.25
N ALA A 49 -21.39 22.53 3.65
CA ALA A 49 -20.53 21.56 4.33
C ALA A 49 -20.23 20.37 3.38
N ARG A 50 -18.96 20.18 3.02
CA ARG A 50 -18.55 19.08 2.12
C ARG A 50 -18.99 17.71 2.62
N ARG A 51 -19.00 17.52 3.92
CA ARG A 51 -19.45 16.28 4.55
C ARG A 51 -20.93 16.00 4.28
N ASP A 52 -21.76 17.04 4.30
CA ASP A 52 -23.19 16.90 4.00
C ASP A 52 -23.43 16.70 2.51
N ASP A 53 -22.64 17.34 1.64
CA ASP A 53 -22.64 17.08 0.21
C ASP A 53 -22.33 15.60 -0.07
N ASP A 54 -21.32 15.02 0.59
CA ASP A 54 -20.93 13.62 0.40
C ASP A 54 -22.02 12.65 0.91
N ARG A 55 -22.68 12.97 2.02
CA ARG A 55 -23.86 12.20 2.50
C ARG A 55 -24.97 12.19 1.47
N TYR A 56 -25.24 13.35 0.87
CA TYR A 56 -26.26 13.47 -0.16
C TYR A 56 -25.89 12.70 -1.44
N LEU A 57 -24.62 12.78 -1.87
CA LEU A 57 -24.10 12.00 -3.00
C LEU A 57 -24.22 10.48 -2.77
N PHE A 58 -23.97 10.03 -1.55
CA PHE A 58 -24.11 8.62 -1.19
C PHE A 58 -25.58 8.18 -1.29
N LEU A 59 -26.51 8.98 -0.76
CA LEU A 59 -27.93 8.72 -0.88
C LEU A 59 -28.38 8.69 -2.34
N GLU A 60 -27.94 9.65 -3.17
CA GLU A 60 -28.24 9.67 -4.60
C GLU A 60 -27.74 8.41 -5.31
N ALA A 61 -26.55 7.94 -4.98
CA ALA A 61 -26.01 6.70 -5.56
C ALA A 61 -26.85 5.46 -5.17
N ILE A 62 -27.29 5.38 -3.92
CA ILE A 62 -28.18 4.31 -3.44
C ILE A 62 -29.48 4.30 -4.25
N ILE A 63 -30.13 5.46 -4.40
CA ILE A 63 -31.42 5.58 -5.10
C ILE A 63 -31.25 5.33 -6.61
N SER A 64 -30.08 5.66 -7.17
CA SER A 64 -29.82 5.52 -8.61
C SER A 64 -29.55 4.08 -9.05
N ALA A 65 -29.17 3.18 -8.14
CA ALA A 65 -28.98 1.77 -8.42
C ALA A 65 -30.33 1.07 -8.64
N ARG A 66 -30.53 0.43 -9.81
CA ARG A 66 -31.79 -0.17 -10.20
C ARG A 66 -31.91 -1.66 -9.89
N GLU A 67 -30.82 -2.39 -10.06
CA GLU A 67 -30.78 -3.86 -9.87
C GLU A 67 -29.81 -4.26 -8.77
N VAL A 68 -28.58 -3.71 -8.80
CA VAL A 68 -27.52 -4.08 -7.84
C VAL A 68 -26.77 -2.84 -7.38
N LEU A 69 -26.61 -2.72 -6.06
CA LEU A 69 -25.71 -1.79 -5.42
C LEU A 69 -24.58 -2.59 -4.76
N TYR A 70 -23.35 -2.42 -5.25
CA TYR A 70 -22.15 -3.03 -4.69
C TYR A 70 -21.35 -1.98 -3.94
N LEU A 71 -21.05 -2.24 -2.67
CA LEU A 71 -20.31 -1.33 -1.81
C LEU A 71 -19.03 -2.03 -1.32
N SER A 72 -17.89 -1.37 -1.37
CA SER A 72 -16.65 -1.97 -0.87
C SER A 72 -15.77 -1.00 -0.08
N TYR A 73 -15.05 -1.55 0.88
CA TYR A 73 -14.06 -0.84 1.68
C TYR A 73 -12.88 -1.76 1.98
N LEU A 74 -11.77 -1.20 2.43
CA LEU A 74 -10.62 -1.96 2.90
C LEU A 74 -10.87 -2.43 4.33
N GLY A 75 -11.19 -3.69 4.49
CA GLY A 75 -11.51 -4.26 5.80
C GLY A 75 -10.27 -4.64 6.62
N ARG A 76 -9.08 -4.64 6.01
CA ARG A 76 -7.82 -5.01 6.68
C ARG A 76 -6.64 -4.21 6.16
N ASN A 77 -5.73 -3.92 7.06
CA ASN A 77 -4.46 -3.28 6.73
C ASN A 77 -3.50 -4.30 6.10
N ILE A 78 -2.94 -3.95 4.95
CA ILE A 78 -2.03 -4.83 4.18
C ILE A 78 -0.72 -5.14 4.92
N SER A 79 -0.28 -4.26 5.82
CA SER A 79 1.03 -4.40 6.49
C SER A 79 0.99 -5.29 7.73
N ASN A 80 -0.09 -5.22 8.51
CA ASN A 80 -0.18 -5.88 9.82
C ASN A 80 -1.47 -6.71 10.01
N ASP A 81 -2.30 -6.83 8.97
CA ASP A 81 -3.58 -7.56 8.97
C ASP A 81 -4.58 -7.08 10.05
N GLU A 82 -4.40 -5.86 10.57
CA GLU A 82 -5.35 -5.28 11.51
C GLU A 82 -6.69 -4.95 10.85
N PRO A 83 -7.82 -5.18 11.54
CA PRO A 83 -9.13 -4.83 11.01
C PRO A 83 -9.27 -3.31 10.88
N LEU A 84 -9.79 -2.86 9.75
CA LEU A 84 -10.10 -1.48 9.47
C LEU A 84 -11.62 -1.29 9.45
N ALA A 85 -12.07 -0.15 9.97
CA ALA A 85 -13.47 0.19 9.99
C ALA A 85 -13.96 0.69 8.61
N PRO A 86 -15.20 0.40 8.21
CA PRO A 86 -15.81 1.06 7.07
C PRO A 86 -16.10 2.54 7.36
N SER A 87 -16.43 3.29 6.33
CA SER A 87 -16.87 4.67 6.49
C SER A 87 -18.12 4.77 7.40
N ALA A 88 -18.26 5.89 8.10
CA ALA A 88 -19.42 6.13 8.96
C ALA A 88 -20.75 6.00 8.21
N LEU A 89 -20.79 6.43 6.93
CA LEU A 89 -22.02 6.31 6.12
C LEU A 89 -22.36 4.86 5.78
N LEU A 90 -21.34 4.03 5.53
CA LEU A 90 -21.57 2.61 5.29
C LEU A 90 -22.01 1.91 6.59
N SER A 91 -21.46 2.28 7.73
CA SER A 91 -21.92 1.79 9.03
C SER A 91 -23.36 2.18 9.32
N GLU A 92 -23.75 3.44 9.12
CA GLU A 92 -25.12 3.93 9.26
C GLU A 92 -26.09 3.17 8.34
N LEU A 93 -25.68 2.86 7.11
CA LEU A 93 -26.49 2.07 6.18
C LEU A 93 -26.70 0.63 6.70
N ILE A 94 -25.61 -0.02 7.17
CA ILE A 94 -25.68 -1.38 7.74
C ILE A 94 -26.62 -1.40 8.96
N ASP A 95 -26.49 -0.43 9.85
CA ASP A 95 -27.36 -0.29 11.04
C ASP A 95 -28.83 -0.12 10.65
N THR A 96 -29.08 0.73 9.66
CA THR A 96 -30.43 0.98 9.16
C THR A 96 -31.06 -0.28 8.55
N LEU A 97 -30.31 -0.98 7.70
CA LEU A 97 -30.77 -2.22 7.06
C LEU A 97 -31.00 -3.33 8.08
N ALA A 98 -30.13 -3.45 9.08
CA ALA A 98 -30.29 -4.41 10.17
C ALA A 98 -31.56 -4.12 10.97
N ALA A 99 -31.78 -2.84 11.35
CA ALA A 99 -32.98 -2.41 12.08
C ALA A 99 -34.27 -2.65 11.29
N MET A 100 -34.27 -2.38 9.97
CA MET A 100 -35.40 -2.67 9.10
C MET A 100 -35.74 -4.15 9.04
N ASN A 101 -34.79 -5.04 9.25
CA ASN A 101 -34.96 -6.48 9.29
C ASN A 101 -35.12 -7.06 10.72
N GLY A 102 -35.19 -6.21 11.73
CA GLY A 102 -35.30 -6.64 13.13
C GLY A 102 -34.09 -7.41 13.66
N GLN A 103 -32.90 -7.16 13.11
CA GLN A 103 -31.65 -7.82 13.43
C GLN A 103 -30.68 -6.86 14.08
N ARG A 104 -29.69 -7.38 14.80
CA ARG A 104 -28.53 -6.58 15.25
C ARG A 104 -27.57 -6.35 14.08
N SER A 105 -26.92 -5.19 14.03
CA SER A 105 -25.99 -4.82 12.97
C SER A 105 -24.90 -5.89 12.75
N SER A 106 -24.37 -6.45 13.81
CA SER A 106 -23.35 -7.50 13.73
C SER A 106 -23.85 -8.81 13.10
N GLU A 107 -25.09 -9.18 13.37
CA GLU A 107 -25.71 -10.39 12.78
C GLU A 107 -26.02 -10.17 11.29
N TRP A 108 -26.55 -9.01 10.97
CA TRP A 108 -26.83 -8.62 9.59
C TRP A 108 -25.53 -8.54 8.77
N ALA A 109 -24.51 -7.87 9.31
CA ALA A 109 -23.20 -7.73 8.66
C ALA A 109 -22.53 -9.10 8.42
N ALA A 110 -22.54 -10.00 9.42
CA ALA A 110 -21.96 -11.33 9.26
C ALA A 110 -22.58 -12.15 8.10
N LYS A 111 -23.85 -11.83 7.74
CA LYS A 111 -24.56 -12.51 6.66
C LYS A 111 -24.41 -11.83 5.30
N HIS A 112 -24.25 -10.49 5.27
CA HIS A 112 -24.32 -9.72 4.03
C HIS A 112 -23.00 -9.03 3.65
N VAL A 113 -22.03 -8.95 4.57
CA VAL A 113 -20.72 -8.38 4.28
C VAL A 113 -19.74 -9.51 4.00
N LEU A 114 -19.33 -9.64 2.75
CA LEU A 114 -18.36 -10.63 2.33
C LEU A 114 -16.94 -10.14 2.65
N GLN A 115 -16.23 -10.89 3.49
CA GLN A 115 -14.85 -10.60 3.81
C GLN A 115 -13.91 -11.41 2.92
N HIS A 116 -13.23 -10.71 2.00
CA HIS A 116 -12.19 -11.29 1.17
C HIS A 116 -10.90 -11.56 1.95
N PRO A 117 -10.18 -12.65 1.67
CA PRO A 117 -8.82 -12.85 2.16
C PRO A 117 -7.90 -11.70 1.75
N LEU A 118 -6.95 -11.35 2.61
CA LEU A 118 -5.99 -10.27 2.34
C LEU A 118 -5.15 -10.55 1.09
N GLN A 119 -4.76 -11.82 0.89
CA GLN A 119 -3.90 -12.21 -0.21
C GLN A 119 -4.69 -12.84 -1.36
N ALA A 120 -4.48 -12.36 -2.58
CA ALA A 120 -5.15 -12.87 -3.78
C ALA A 120 -4.85 -14.35 -4.09
N PHE A 121 -3.75 -14.88 -3.54
CA PHE A 121 -3.36 -16.28 -3.66
C PHE A 121 -3.85 -17.15 -2.50
N SER A 122 -4.72 -16.63 -1.63
CA SER A 122 -5.27 -17.40 -0.50
C SER A 122 -5.96 -18.67 -0.99
N PRO A 123 -5.71 -19.83 -0.37
CA PRO A 123 -6.39 -21.09 -0.72
C PRO A 123 -7.91 -21.00 -0.63
N ARG A 124 -8.46 -20.09 0.17
CA ARG A 124 -9.91 -19.90 0.30
C ARG A 124 -10.59 -19.54 -1.02
N TYR A 125 -9.91 -18.88 -1.96
CA TYR A 125 -10.46 -18.56 -3.27
C TYR A 125 -10.60 -19.78 -4.18
N PHE A 126 -9.89 -20.86 -3.88
CA PHE A 126 -9.77 -22.04 -4.73
C PHE A 126 -10.29 -23.32 -4.03
N SER A 127 -10.93 -23.16 -2.88
CA SER A 127 -11.60 -24.27 -2.17
C SER A 127 -12.88 -24.68 -2.89
N ALA A 128 -13.37 -25.89 -2.62
CA ALA A 128 -14.64 -26.38 -3.20
C ALA A 128 -15.82 -25.49 -2.83
N ASP A 129 -15.79 -24.89 -1.64
CA ASP A 129 -16.87 -24.03 -1.11
C ASP A 129 -16.71 -22.54 -1.51
N ALA A 130 -15.62 -22.17 -2.20
CA ALA A 130 -15.33 -20.78 -2.51
C ALA A 130 -16.48 -20.08 -3.25
N LEU A 131 -17.09 -20.75 -4.21
CA LEU A 131 -18.19 -20.20 -4.99
C LEU A 131 -19.44 -19.99 -4.13
N SER A 132 -19.78 -20.93 -3.25
CA SER A 132 -20.91 -20.81 -2.33
C SER A 132 -20.70 -19.72 -1.29
N ASP A 133 -19.45 -19.49 -0.90
CA ASP A 133 -19.05 -18.40 -0.01
C ASP A 133 -18.95 -17.04 -0.72
N GLY A 134 -19.22 -16.98 -2.03
CA GLY A 134 -19.11 -15.76 -2.82
C GLY A 134 -17.68 -15.33 -3.14
N LEU A 135 -16.68 -16.18 -2.84
CA LEU A 135 -15.27 -15.91 -3.12
C LEU A 135 -14.95 -16.34 -4.55
N ILE A 136 -14.83 -15.39 -5.45
CA ILE A 136 -14.56 -15.65 -6.87
C ILE A 136 -13.18 -15.11 -7.23
N SER A 137 -12.35 -15.95 -7.83
CA SER A 137 -11.07 -15.55 -8.40
C SER A 137 -10.96 -16.05 -9.83
N SER A 138 -10.54 -15.18 -10.75
CA SER A 138 -10.23 -15.51 -12.15
C SER A 138 -8.74 -15.84 -12.36
N ARG A 139 -7.94 -15.86 -11.31
CA ARG A 139 -6.48 -16.08 -11.34
C ARG A 139 -6.17 -17.57 -11.40
N SER A 140 -6.23 -18.14 -12.62
CA SER A 140 -5.89 -19.55 -12.87
C SER A 140 -4.43 -19.89 -12.57
N ASP A 141 -3.52 -18.93 -12.66
CA ASP A 141 -2.12 -19.07 -12.27
C ASP A 141 -1.94 -19.42 -10.80
N TYR A 142 -2.69 -18.76 -9.90
CA TYR A 142 -2.66 -19.08 -8.47
C TYR A 142 -3.29 -20.45 -8.18
N ALA A 143 -4.38 -20.79 -8.87
CA ALA A 143 -4.99 -22.11 -8.72
C ALA A 143 -4.03 -23.22 -9.17
N ALA A 144 -3.32 -23.03 -10.28
CA ALA A 144 -2.31 -23.95 -10.77
C ALA A 144 -1.13 -24.10 -9.79
N ALA A 145 -0.68 -22.99 -9.20
CA ALA A 145 0.41 -23.00 -8.22
C ALA A 145 0.05 -23.78 -6.94
N LEU A 146 -1.19 -23.66 -6.47
CA LEU A 146 -1.67 -24.40 -5.28
C LEU A 146 -1.76 -25.91 -5.52
N ASN A 147 -2.04 -26.33 -6.75
CA ASN A 147 -2.14 -27.73 -7.14
C ASN A 147 -0.79 -28.38 -7.49
N GLN A 148 0.29 -27.60 -7.56
CA GLN A 148 1.61 -28.15 -7.77
C GLN A 148 2.11 -28.86 -6.53
N PRO A 149 2.71 -30.06 -6.66
CA PRO A 149 3.36 -30.71 -5.52
C PRO A 149 4.44 -29.77 -5.00
N GLN A 150 4.45 -29.58 -3.66
CA GLN A 150 5.54 -28.82 -3.04
C GLN A 150 6.86 -29.43 -3.45
N ALA A 151 7.60 -28.72 -4.29
CA ALA A 151 8.97 -29.11 -4.59
C ALA A 151 9.72 -29.18 -3.26
N GLN A 152 10.33 -30.31 -2.96
CA GLN A 152 11.23 -30.40 -1.84
C GLN A 152 12.28 -29.31 -2.04
N THR A 153 12.40 -28.43 -1.06
CA THR A 153 13.40 -27.37 -1.09
C THR A 153 14.77 -28.07 -1.12
N ALA A 154 15.32 -28.23 -2.32
CA ALA A 154 16.69 -28.70 -2.45
C ALA A 154 17.61 -27.70 -1.73
N ALA A 155 18.62 -28.22 -1.02
CA ALA A 155 19.60 -27.33 -0.44
C ALA A 155 20.19 -26.45 -1.55
N PHE A 156 20.35 -25.15 -1.25
CA PHE A 156 20.87 -24.18 -2.23
C PHE A 156 22.22 -24.64 -2.82
N PHE A 157 23.00 -25.33 -2.00
CA PHE A 157 24.21 -26.03 -2.43
C PHE A 157 23.99 -27.54 -2.33
N SER A 158 24.14 -28.24 -3.43
CA SER A 158 24.05 -29.72 -3.48
C SER A 158 25.35 -30.39 -3.02
N ALA A 159 26.45 -29.66 -2.98
CA ALA A 159 27.75 -30.12 -2.52
C ALA A 159 28.49 -28.98 -1.77
N PRO A 160 29.43 -29.33 -0.89
CA PRO A 160 30.31 -28.32 -0.29
C PRO A 160 31.01 -27.53 -1.39
N LEU A 161 31.11 -26.22 -1.21
CA LEU A 161 31.91 -25.38 -2.11
C LEU A 161 33.40 -25.79 -1.95
N ASN A 162 34.08 -25.82 -3.08
CA ASN A 162 35.53 -26.03 -3.05
C ASN A 162 36.17 -24.95 -2.18
N GLU A 163 37.04 -25.38 -1.29
CA GLU A 163 37.84 -24.43 -0.50
C GLU A 163 38.62 -23.54 -1.47
N ALA A 164 38.31 -22.25 -1.46
CA ALA A 164 39.11 -21.29 -2.18
C ALA A 164 40.56 -21.33 -1.61
N ALA A 165 41.55 -21.25 -2.51
CA ALA A 165 42.95 -21.11 -2.06
C ALA A 165 43.02 -19.95 -1.06
N THR A 166 43.53 -20.25 0.13
CA THR A 166 43.63 -19.24 1.19
C THR A 166 44.75 -18.27 0.78
N ASP A 167 44.39 -17.07 0.40
CA ASP A 167 45.38 -16.03 0.16
C ASP A 167 46.17 -15.77 1.46
N ALA A 168 47.45 -15.90 1.40
CA ALA A 168 48.33 -15.70 2.55
C ALA A 168 48.32 -14.25 3.07
N VAL A 169 47.85 -13.33 2.24
CA VAL A 169 47.74 -11.90 2.57
C VAL A 169 46.33 -11.41 2.23
N ILE A 170 45.64 -10.91 3.22
CA ILE A 170 44.33 -10.30 3.08
C ILE A 170 44.50 -8.79 3.09
N GLU A 171 44.05 -8.12 2.01
CA GLU A 171 44.03 -6.67 1.97
C GLU A 171 43.08 -6.09 3.01
N GLN A 172 43.47 -5.01 3.65
CA GLN A 172 42.66 -4.35 4.69
C GLN A 172 41.26 -3.99 4.21
N GLU A 173 41.14 -3.54 2.98
CA GLU A 173 39.83 -3.15 2.42
C GLU A 173 38.86 -4.34 2.28
N ASN A 174 39.38 -5.49 1.83
CA ASN A 174 38.59 -6.72 1.72
C ASN A 174 38.19 -7.26 3.10
N PHE A 175 39.09 -7.16 4.08
CA PHE A 175 38.77 -7.49 5.46
C PHE A 175 37.65 -6.62 6.02
N LEU A 176 37.70 -5.30 5.83
CA LEU A 176 36.66 -4.39 6.28
C LEU A 176 35.35 -4.59 5.55
N ARG A 177 35.37 -4.87 4.25
CA ARG A 177 34.16 -5.21 3.49
C ARG A 177 33.49 -6.47 4.00
N PHE A 178 34.26 -7.50 4.29
CA PHE A 178 33.74 -8.75 4.86
C PHE A 178 33.01 -8.46 6.18
N TRP A 179 33.66 -7.81 7.14
CA TRP A 179 33.03 -7.54 8.44
C TRP A 179 31.85 -6.58 8.38
N ARG A 180 31.80 -5.70 7.39
CA ARG A 180 30.65 -4.80 7.20
C ARG A 180 29.41 -5.55 6.72
N ASN A 181 29.56 -6.53 5.85
CA ASN A 181 28.45 -7.38 5.36
C ASN A 181 29.01 -8.70 4.79
N PRO A 182 29.17 -9.75 5.63
CA PRO A 182 29.75 -11.03 5.23
C PRO A 182 29.01 -11.71 4.08
N VAL A 183 27.67 -11.65 4.11
CA VAL A 183 26.84 -12.28 3.08
C VAL A 183 27.04 -11.63 1.72
N ARG A 184 27.05 -10.30 1.68
CA ARG A 184 27.28 -9.54 0.45
C ARG A 184 28.68 -9.80 -0.10
N HIS A 185 29.68 -9.78 0.76
CA HIS A 185 31.06 -10.07 0.38
C HIS A 185 31.19 -11.47 -0.20
N TRP A 186 30.61 -12.47 0.44
CA TRP A 186 30.61 -13.84 -0.02
C TRP A 186 29.93 -14.00 -1.38
N LEU A 187 28.72 -13.41 -1.58
CA LEU A 187 28.01 -13.45 -2.86
C LEU A 187 28.85 -12.82 -3.99
N GLN A 188 29.52 -11.72 -3.72
CA GLN A 188 30.35 -11.03 -4.71
C GLN A 188 31.61 -11.82 -5.06
N HIS A 189 32.31 -12.37 -4.04
CA HIS A 189 33.57 -13.10 -4.25
C HIS A 189 33.39 -14.53 -4.76
N THR A 190 32.41 -15.25 -4.24
CA THR A 190 32.22 -16.66 -4.55
C THR A 190 31.33 -16.88 -5.76
N LEU A 191 30.25 -16.11 -5.89
CA LEU A 191 29.27 -16.24 -6.98
C LEU A 191 29.41 -15.16 -8.03
N SER A 192 30.32 -14.22 -7.89
CA SER A 192 30.46 -13.03 -8.77
C SER A 192 29.12 -12.28 -8.97
N TRP A 193 28.23 -12.42 -7.98
CA TRP A 193 26.92 -11.77 -8.02
C TRP A 193 26.99 -10.36 -7.47
N HIS A 194 26.57 -9.41 -8.28
CA HIS A 194 26.44 -8.02 -7.88
C HIS A 194 24.96 -7.69 -7.88
N ALA A 195 24.46 -7.15 -6.76
CA ALA A 195 23.11 -6.64 -6.72
C ALA A 195 22.93 -5.63 -7.86
N PRO A 196 21.88 -5.78 -8.70
CA PRO A 196 21.59 -4.73 -9.66
C PRO A 196 21.43 -3.44 -8.88
N TYR A 197 22.03 -2.37 -9.36
CA TYR A 197 21.72 -1.04 -8.84
C TYR A 197 20.20 -0.92 -8.94
N ALA A 198 19.54 -0.70 -7.81
CA ALA A 198 18.19 -0.18 -7.87
C ALA A 198 18.30 1.07 -8.75
N ASP A 199 17.59 1.10 -9.87
CA ASP A 199 17.40 2.35 -10.59
C ASP A 199 16.92 3.34 -9.54
N GLU A 200 17.80 4.22 -9.09
CA GLU A 200 17.44 5.33 -8.25
C GLU A 200 16.49 6.16 -9.11
N ALA A 201 15.20 5.88 -8.95
CA ALA A 201 14.20 6.78 -9.47
C ALA A 201 14.56 8.16 -8.90
N TRP A 202 14.92 9.07 -9.78
CA TRP A 202 15.22 10.43 -9.39
C TRP A 202 14.02 10.94 -8.61
N ASP A 203 14.22 11.17 -7.32
CA ASP A 203 13.18 11.76 -6.50
C ASP A 203 12.75 13.07 -7.15
N ALA A 204 11.45 13.22 -7.40
CA ALA A 204 10.89 14.44 -7.96
C ALA A 204 11.05 15.66 -7.02
N ALA A 205 11.47 15.42 -5.77
CA ALA A 205 11.77 16.42 -4.77
C ALA A 205 13.26 16.36 -4.41
N GLU A 206 13.89 17.55 -4.34
CA GLU A 206 15.27 17.69 -3.92
C GLU A 206 15.41 17.19 -2.47
N PRO A 207 16.27 16.20 -2.18
CA PRO A 207 16.39 15.67 -0.83
C PRO A 207 16.97 16.73 0.11
N PHE A 208 16.32 16.92 1.25
CA PHE A 208 16.80 17.84 2.29
C PHE A 208 18.14 17.39 2.89
N ASP A 209 18.43 16.09 2.81
CA ASP A 209 19.68 15.50 3.28
C ASP A 209 20.31 14.69 2.12
N PRO A 210 21.34 15.21 1.46
CA PRO A 210 21.94 14.55 0.31
C PRO A 210 22.58 13.21 0.72
N PRO A 211 22.42 12.15 -0.10
CA PRO A 211 22.87 10.78 0.23
C PRO A 211 24.38 10.65 0.50
N HIS A 212 25.14 11.69 0.28
CA HIS A 212 26.59 11.76 0.55
C HIS A 212 26.97 12.93 1.47
N SER A 213 26.07 13.28 2.40
CA SER A 213 26.29 14.36 3.37
C SER A 213 27.64 14.27 4.10
N SER A 214 28.09 13.06 4.45
CA SER A 214 29.39 12.84 5.07
C SER A 214 30.56 13.26 4.17
N ARG A 215 30.51 12.95 2.88
CA ARG A 215 31.55 13.36 1.91
C ARG A 215 31.57 14.86 1.68
N ILE A 216 30.39 15.47 1.57
CA ILE A 216 30.26 16.90 1.43
C ILE A 216 30.78 17.62 2.67
N THR A 217 30.43 17.13 3.87
CA THR A 217 30.92 17.67 5.14
C THR A 217 32.42 17.53 5.26
N GLU A 218 32.99 16.41 4.83
CA GLU A 218 34.43 16.19 4.85
C GLU A 218 35.16 17.10 3.86
N ALA A 219 34.65 17.22 2.61
CA ALA A 219 35.18 18.13 1.61
C ALA A 219 35.13 19.58 2.07
N TYR A 220 34.00 20.01 2.65
CA TYR A 220 33.86 21.34 3.23
C TYR A 220 34.86 21.59 4.36
N THR A 221 35.07 20.60 5.23
CA THR A 221 36.01 20.70 6.34
C THR A 221 37.46 20.80 5.84
N GLN A 222 37.80 20.02 4.82
CA GLN A 222 39.10 20.08 4.17
C GLN A 222 39.34 21.42 3.46
N ALA A 223 38.38 21.90 2.71
CA ALA A 223 38.44 23.21 2.04
C ALA A 223 38.63 24.36 3.05
N ARG A 224 37.88 24.33 4.15
CA ARG A 224 38.00 25.32 5.24
C ARG A 224 39.36 25.28 5.93
N ARG A 225 39.93 24.09 6.14
CA ARG A 225 41.30 23.95 6.73
C ARG A 225 42.38 24.45 5.78
N ALA A 226 42.19 24.29 4.48
CA ALA A 226 43.10 24.73 3.46
C ALA A 226 42.92 26.20 3.03
N HIS A 227 41.96 26.92 3.59
CA HIS A 227 41.52 28.28 3.15
C HIS A 227 41.22 28.34 1.66
N GLN A 228 40.71 27.27 1.08
CA GLN A 228 40.32 27.20 -0.33
C GLN A 228 38.83 27.51 -0.52
N ASP A 229 38.47 28.01 -1.70
CA ASP A 229 37.08 28.21 -2.05
C ASP A 229 36.36 26.86 -2.21
N PHE A 230 35.21 26.70 -1.56
CA PHE A 230 34.40 25.49 -1.60
C PHE A 230 34.02 25.07 -3.02
N GLY A 231 33.75 26.04 -3.90
CA GLY A 231 33.44 25.78 -5.30
C GLY A 231 34.54 25.05 -6.08
N GLN A 232 35.81 25.28 -5.76
CA GLN A 232 36.92 24.58 -6.37
C GLN A 232 37.11 23.15 -5.82
N THR A 233 36.71 22.92 -4.59
CA THR A 233 36.82 21.60 -3.95
C THR A 233 35.67 20.68 -4.36
N ALA A 234 34.48 21.22 -4.52
CA ALA A 234 33.29 20.46 -4.94
C ALA A 234 33.39 19.96 -6.39
N SER A 235 34.12 20.65 -7.27
CA SER A 235 34.33 20.21 -8.65
C SER A 235 35.29 19.01 -8.80
N ARG A 236 35.93 18.56 -7.71
CA ARG A 236 36.86 17.42 -7.68
C ARG A 236 36.26 16.17 -7.02
N LEU A 237 35.03 16.23 -6.55
CA LEU A 237 34.24 15.14 -5.99
C LEU A 237 33.32 14.53 -7.03
#